data_f3a5eca7010296c57a9538f31e09cb76
#
_entry.id   f3a5eca7010296c57a9538f31e09cb76
#
_cell.length_a   1.000
_cell.length_b   1.000
_cell.length_c   1.000
_cell.angle_alpha   90.00
_cell.angle_beta   90.00
_cell.angle_gamma   90.00
#
_symmetry.space_group_name_H-M   'P 1'
#
loop_
_entity.id
_entity.type
_entity.pdbx_description
1 polymer ?
#
loop_
_entity_poly.entity_id
_entity_poly.type
_entity_poly.pdbx_seq_one_letter_code
_entity_poly.pdbx_strand_id
1 'polypeptide(L)'
;VKTIDGGSHEVGFKTALTRVFNDYAKSNNFIKSKDKALEGGDVREGLTAVISLKIPESLLQFEGQTKGKLGTPEARTAVDAIVTEQLKVFLEENKSIATDIINKSLRSKIAREAARKAREEARKGKKNTPKERALSGKLTPAQSKDKTKKELFLVEGDSAGGSAKQGRDRRYQAILPLRGKVLNTEKTREEEILKNEEINTMIYTIGAGYGSNFDIKDCEYSKVIIMSDADEDGGHIQCLLLTFFYRYMKPLIEDGRLFVALPPLFKIDFGKGKEVKYAYNIEEMQAMTKGKKCEVQRYKGLGE
;
A
#
# COMPACT_ATOMS: atom_id res chain seq x y z
N VAL A 1 5.89 33.18 -40.40
CA VAL A 1 4.98 33.64 -39.32
C VAL A 1 5.17 32.75 -38.14
N LYS A 2 5.27 33.29 -36.91
CA LYS A 2 5.31 32.51 -35.69
C LYS A 2 3.87 32.21 -35.23
N THR A 3 3.55 30.94 -35.11
CA THR A 3 2.23 30.48 -34.62
C THR A 3 2.32 30.17 -33.12
N ILE A 4 2.20 31.21 -32.32
CA ILE A 4 2.37 31.12 -30.85
C ILE A 4 1.31 30.27 -30.16
N ASP A 5 0.13 30.13 -30.76
CA ASP A 5 -0.98 29.33 -30.28
C ASP A 5 -0.97 27.90 -30.89
N GLY A 6 0.13 27.51 -31.53
CA GLY A 6 0.29 26.20 -32.15
C GLY A 6 -0.51 26.02 -33.44
N GLY A 7 -1.16 24.89 -33.61
CA GLY A 7 -2.01 24.59 -34.76
C GLY A 7 -1.88 23.15 -35.28
N SER A 8 -2.36 22.92 -36.51
CA SER A 8 -2.43 21.61 -37.15
C SER A 8 -1.10 20.87 -37.21
N HIS A 9 0.00 21.54 -37.48
CA HIS A 9 1.36 20.98 -37.51
C HIS A 9 1.82 20.48 -36.16
N GLU A 10 1.52 21.22 -35.08
CA GLU A 10 1.84 20.80 -33.70
C GLU A 10 1.03 19.58 -33.31
N VAL A 11 -0.25 19.51 -33.69
CA VAL A 11 -1.11 18.33 -33.46
C VAL A 11 -0.53 17.13 -34.21
N GLY A 12 -0.11 17.25 -35.45
CA GLY A 12 0.54 16.20 -36.23
C GLY A 12 1.79 15.68 -35.52
N PHE A 13 2.67 16.57 -35.09
CA PHE A 13 3.88 16.21 -34.33
C PHE A 13 3.58 15.45 -33.03
N LYS A 14 2.68 15.99 -32.22
CA LYS A 14 2.29 15.37 -30.93
C LYS A 14 1.68 13.96 -31.11
N THR A 15 0.89 13.80 -32.19
CA THR A 15 0.26 12.50 -32.52
C THR A 15 1.30 11.49 -32.95
N ALA A 16 2.16 11.85 -33.89
CA ALA A 16 3.25 10.99 -34.40
C ALA A 16 4.18 10.55 -33.27
N LEU A 17 4.64 11.50 -32.46
CA LEU A 17 5.53 11.25 -31.34
C LEU A 17 4.93 10.20 -30.37
N THR A 18 3.68 10.41 -29.96
CA THR A 18 3.00 9.50 -29.02
C THR A 18 2.81 8.10 -29.60
N ARG A 19 2.44 8.01 -30.87
CA ARG A 19 2.26 6.74 -31.58
C ARG A 19 3.58 5.98 -31.70
N VAL A 20 4.62 6.63 -32.23
CA VAL A 20 5.92 5.96 -32.48
C VAL A 20 6.55 5.46 -31.19
N PHE A 21 6.51 6.23 -30.09
CA PHE A 21 7.04 5.76 -28.82
C PHE A 21 6.24 4.60 -28.24
N ASN A 22 4.93 4.58 -28.38
CA ASN A 22 4.12 3.43 -27.96
C ASN A 22 4.42 2.19 -28.80
N ASP A 23 4.55 2.33 -30.12
CA ASP A 23 4.88 1.22 -31.01
C ASP A 23 6.26 0.65 -30.68
N TYR A 24 7.27 1.51 -30.52
CA TYR A 24 8.62 1.10 -30.14
C TYR A 24 8.65 0.42 -28.76
N ALA A 25 7.96 0.98 -27.78
CA ALA A 25 7.91 0.41 -26.43
C ALA A 25 7.24 -0.97 -26.40
N LYS A 26 6.22 -1.21 -27.22
CA LYS A 26 5.57 -2.52 -27.37
C LYS A 26 6.47 -3.52 -28.11
N SER A 27 7.05 -3.12 -29.24
CA SER A 27 7.90 -3.99 -30.08
C SER A 27 9.14 -4.45 -29.34
N ASN A 28 9.69 -3.63 -28.44
CA ASN A 28 10.88 -3.94 -27.64
C ASN A 28 10.55 -4.41 -26.21
N ASN A 29 9.30 -4.82 -25.93
CA ASN A 29 8.85 -5.38 -24.65
C ASN A 29 9.03 -4.48 -23.41
N PHE A 30 9.14 -3.16 -23.58
CA PHE A 30 9.10 -2.20 -22.46
C PHE A 30 7.70 -2.10 -21.83
N ILE A 31 6.66 -2.33 -22.64
CA ILE A 31 5.25 -2.33 -22.23
C ILE A 31 4.60 -3.64 -22.68
N LYS A 32 3.95 -4.36 -21.76
CA LYS A 32 3.22 -5.59 -22.10
C LYS A 32 1.90 -5.24 -22.80
N SER A 33 1.39 -6.15 -23.63
CA SER A 33 0.14 -5.95 -24.40
C SER A 33 -1.09 -5.64 -23.52
N LYS A 34 -1.08 -6.04 -22.25
CA LYS A 34 -2.15 -5.77 -21.27
C LYS A 34 -1.99 -4.45 -20.53
N ASP A 35 -0.82 -3.82 -20.61
CA ASP A 35 -0.55 -2.59 -19.90
C ASP A 35 -1.13 -1.39 -20.65
N LYS A 36 -1.52 -0.35 -19.91
CA LYS A 36 -1.96 0.91 -20.51
C LYS A 36 -0.82 1.54 -21.30
N ALA A 37 -1.14 2.09 -22.46
CA ALA A 37 -0.20 2.84 -23.30
C ALA A 37 0.32 4.11 -22.60
N LEU A 38 1.43 4.64 -23.10
CA LEU A 38 1.93 5.98 -22.74
C LEU A 38 0.96 7.05 -23.27
N GLU A 39 0.65 8.02 -22.45
CA GLU A 39 -0.10 9.20 -22.88
C GLU A 39 0.84 10.25 -23.47
N GLY A 40 0.28 11.17 -24.26
CA GLY A 40 1.09 12.22 -24.89
C GLY A 40 1.86 13.09 -23.90
N GLY A 41 1.34 13.29 -22.68
CA GLY A 41 2.04 13.99 -21.60
C GLY A 41 3.29 13.25 -21.14
N ASP A 42 3.21 11.92 -21.00
CA ASP A 42 4.32 11.09 -20.53
C ASP A 42 5.51 11.14 -21.51
N VAL A 43 5.21 11.14 -22.82
CA VAL A 43 6.21 11.15 -23.89
C VAL A 43 6.86 12.52 -24.06
N ARG A 44 6.11 13.59 -23.81
CA ARG A 44 6.58 14.97 -24.02
C ARG A 44 7.17 15.63 -22.78
N GLU A 45 7.23 14.94 -21.66
CA GLU A 45 7.82 15.52 -20.45
C GLU A 45 9.29 15.87 -20.64
N GLY A 46 9.61 17.17 -20.48
CA GLY A 46 10.95 17.72 -20.69
C GLY A 46 11.38 17.83 -22.16
N LEU A 47 10.47 17.66 -23.12
CA LEU A 47 10.74 17.88 -24.53
C LEU A 47 10.65 19.38 -24.87
N THR A 48 11.66 19.90 -25.54
CA THR A 48 11.63 21.18 -26.23
C THR A 48 11.78 20.92 -27.73
N ALA A 49 10.86 21.41 -28.54
CA ALA A 49 10.87 21.22 -29.98
C ALA A 49 10.51 22.50 -30.73
N VAL A 50 11.11 22.67 -31.88
CA VAL A 50 10.78 23.73 -32.83
C VAL A 50 10.36 23.09 -34.14
N ILE A 51 9.17 23.44 -34.62
CA ILE A 51 8.61 22.92 -35.87
C ILE A 51 8.62 24.07 -36.87
N SER A 52 9.37 23.91 -37.96
CA SER A 52 9.43 24.89 -39.05
C SER A 52 8.91 24.28 -40.35
N LEU A 53 7.90 24.90 -40.93
CA LEU A 53 7.27 24.43 -42.17
C LEU A 53 7.31 25.49 -43.24
N LYS A 54 7.42 25.03 -44.49
CA LYS A 54 7.17 25.84 -45.70
C LYS A 54 5.90 25.31 -46.36
N ILE A 55 4.87 26.14 -46.40
CA ILE A 55 3.54 25.78 -46.94
C ILE A 55 3.25 26.74 -48.12
N PRO A 56 2.79 26.23 -49.29
CA PRO A 56 2.33 27.09 -50.37
C PRO A 56 1.24 28.06 -49.89
N GLU A 57 1.29 29.29 -50.34
CA GLU A 57 0.36 30.34 -49.91
C GLU A 57 -1.10 29.97 -50.19
N SER A 58 -1.36 29.23 -51.26
CA SER A 58 -2.69 28.76 -51.66
C SER A 58 -3.33 27.77 -50.65
N LEU A 59 -2.51 27.09 -49.82
CA LEU A 59 -2.96 26.14 -48.80
C LEU A 59 -2.90 26.74 -47.38
N LEU A 60 -2.39 27.97 -47.27
CA LEU A 60 -2.11 28.55 -45.97
C LEU A 60 -3.40 29.10 -45.33
N GLN A 61 -3.80 28.46 -44.22
CA GLN A 61 -4.97 28.86 -43.45
C GLN A 61 -4.57 29.13 -41.98
N PHE A 62 -5.05 30.24 -41.42
CA PHE A 62 -4.85 30.58 -40.01
C PHE A 62 -6.19 30.72 -39.30
N GLU A 63 -6.20 30.40 -38.03
CA GLU A 63 -7.31 30.71 -37.13
C GLU A 63 -7.05 32.07 -36.47
N GLY A 64 -8.04 32.97 -36.55
CA GLY A 64 -8.02 34.32 -35.96
C GLY A 64 -7.24 35.37 -36.74
N GLN A 65 -7.48 36.64 -36.45
CA GLN A 65 -6.87 37.80 -37.12
C GLN A 65 -5.35 37.92 -36.87
N THR A 66 -4.87 37.42 -35.74
CA THR A 66 -3.46 37.51 -35.33
C THR A 66 -2.57 36.48 -35.99
N LYS A 67 -3.12 35.54 -36.76
CA LYS A 67 -2.40 34.41 -37.39
C LYS A 67 -1.58 33.58 -36.39
N GLY A 68 -1.99 33.57 -35.10
CA GLY A 68 -1.30 32.90 -34.02
C GLY A 68 -1.42 31.36 -34.07
N LYS A 69 -2.42 30.82 -34.79
CA LYS A 69 -2.69 29.38 -34.88
C LYS A 69 -2.81 28.96 -36.34
N LEU A 70 -2.04 27.92 -36.73
CA LEU A 70 -2.12 27.35 -38.08
C LEU A 70 -3.32 26.40 -38.18
N GLY A 71 -4.22 26.67 -39.11
CA GLY A 71 -5.43 25.89 -39.40
C GLY A 71 -5.28 24.85 -40.52
N THR A 72 -4.27 24.97 -41.40
CA THR A 72 -4.06 24.14 -42.60
C THR A 72 -4.09 22.63 -42.26
N PRO A 73 -5.10 21.84 -42.73
CA PRO A 73 -5.21 20.40 -42.38
C PRO A 73 -4.06 19.55 -42.91
N GLU A 74 -3.58 19.90 -44.13
CA GLU A 74 -2.50 19.17 -44.81
C GLU A 74 -1.19 19.23 -44.02
N ALA A 75 -0.95 20.31 -43.29
CA ALA A 75 0.21 20.43 -42.42
C ALA A 75 0.24 19.39 -41.29
N ARG A 76 -0.93 19.00 -40.76
CA ARG A 76 -1.04 17.92 -39.78
C ARG A 76 -0.60 16.59 -40.37
N THR A 77 -1.13 16.24 -41.53
CA THR A 77 -0.86 14.96 -42.20
C THR A 77 0.60 14.85 -42.63
N ALA A 78 1.15 15.92 -43.21
CA ALA A 78 2.55 15.95 -43.66
C ALA A 78 3.52 15.82 -42.48
N VAL A 79 3.30 16.58 -41.43
CA VAL A 79 4.15 16.50 -40.22
C VAL A 79 4.03 15.13 -39.53
N ASP A 80 2.82 14.58 -39.41
CA ASP A 80 2.61 13.25 -38.83
C ASP A 80 3.35 12.17 -39.62
N ALA A 81 3.28 12.18 -40.95
CA ALA A 81 3.95 11.20 -41.82
C ALA A 81 5.47 11.29 -41.69
N ILE A 82 6.03 12.49 -41.87
CA ILE A 82 7.49 12.72 -41.86
C ILE A 82 8.07 12.39 -40.48
N VAL A 83 7.45 12.87 -39.40
CA VAL A 83 7.92 12.61 -38.04
C VAL A 83 7.83 11.12 -37.69
N THR A 84 6.77 10.44 -38.12
CA THR A 84 6.62 8.99 -37.90
C THR A 84 7.72 8.19 -38.55
N GLU A 85 8.04 8.50 -39.82
CA GLU A 85 9.08 7.79 -40.57
C GLU A 85 10.47 8.04 -39.98
N GLN A 86 10.85 9.32 -39.84
CA GLN A 86 12.18 9.68 -39.37
C GLN A 86 12.45 9.28 -37.93
N LEU A 87 11.41 9.39 -37.07
CA LEU A 87 11.55 9.00 -35.67
C LEU A 87 11.69 7.49 -35.50
N LYS A 88 11.01 6.66 -36.30
CA LYS A 88 11.20 5.21 -36.31
C LYS A 88 12.65 4.83 -36.63
N VAL A 89 13.18 5.40 -37.70
CA VAL A 89 14.59 5.18 -38.11
C VAL A 89 15.53 5.61 -37.00
N PHE A 90 15.33 6.80 -36.45
CA PHE A 90 16.18 7.31 -35.36
C PHE A 90 16.21 6.40 -34.15
N LEU A 91 15.04 5.88 -33.70
CA LEU A 91 14.96 5.01 -32.51
C LEU A 91 15.62 3.65 -32.75
N GLU A 92 15.55 3.12 -33.98
CA GLU A 92 16.21 1.87 -34.34
C GLU A 92 17.73 2.00 -34.44
N GLU A 93 18.23 3.10 -34.99
CA GLU A 93 19.64 3.40 -35.08
C GLU A 93 20.28 3.76 -33.74
N ASN A 94 19.51 4.37 -32.82
CA ASN A 94 20.00 4.88 -31.54
C ASN A 94 19.37 4.16 -30.33
N LYS A 95 19.52 2.86 -30.25
CA LYS A 95 18.86 2.00 -29.24
C LYS A 95 19.12 2.43 -27.79
N SER A 96 20.32 2.91 -27.45
CA SER A 96 20.64 3.38 -26.11
C SER A 96 19.80 4.62 -25.77
N ILE A 97 19.78 5.61 -26.65
CA ILE A 97 19.00 6.85 -26.48
C ILE A 97 17.50 6.53 -26.44
N ALA A 98 17.03 5.64 -27.32
CA ALA A 98 15.65 5.18 -27.33
C ALA A 98 15.25 4.55 -26.00
N THR A 99 16.11 3.70 -25.44
CA THR A 99 15.89 3.06 -24.12
C THR A 99 15.77 4.10 -23.02
N ASP A 100 16.64 5.10 -22.98
CA ASP A 100 16.62 6.16 -21.96
C ASP A 100 15.35 7.01 -22.04
N ILE A 101 14.93 7.38 -23.27
CA ILE A 101 13.71 8.15 -23.49
C ILE A 101 12.47 7.34 -23.08
N ILE A 102 12.39 6.07 -23.47
CA ILE A 102 11.26 5.20 -23.09
C ILE A 102 11.20 5.01 -21.56
N ASN A 103 12.33 4.77 -20.92
CA ASN A 103 12.39 4.65 -19.46
C ASN A 103 11.95 5.93 -18.75
N LYS A 104 12.34 7.11 -19.26
CA LYS A 104 11.88 8.40 -18.77
C LYS A 104 10.36 8.53 -18.91
N SER A 105 9.82 8.20 -20.09
CA SER A 105 8.37 8.24 -20.35
C SER A 105 7.59 7.27 -19.45
N LEU A 106 8.14 6.11 -19.15
CA LEU A 106 7.54 5.14 -18.19
C LEU A 106 7.54 5.68 -16.76
N ARG A 107 8.60 6.35 -16.33
CA ARG A 107 8.63 7.01 -15.00
C ARG A 107 7.59 8.13 -14.92
N SER A 108 7.44 8.94 -15.96
CA SER A 108 6.41 9.98 -16.06
C SER A 108 5.00 9.39 -15.95
N LYS A 109 4.73 8.29 -16.68
CA LYS A 109 3.47 7.56 -16.59
C LYS A 109 3.17 7.10 -15.16
N ILE A 110 4.15 6.47 -14.48
CA ILE A 110 4.00 6.00 -13.10
C ILE A 110 3.68 7.17 -12.17
N ALA A 111 4.41 8.28 -12.28
CA ALA A 111 4.17 9.48 -11.48
C ALA A 111 2.77 10.07 -11.72
N ARG A 112 2.34 10.15 -12.99
CA ARG A 112 1.01 10.63 -13.37
C ARG A 112 -0.10 9.73 -12.82
N GLU A 113 0.04 8.41 -12.94
CA GLU A 113 -0.95 7.46 -12.42
C GLU A 113 -1.03 7.50 -10.90
N ALA A 114 0.10 7.63 -10.21
CA ALA A 114 0.15 7.81 -8.76
C ALA A 114 -0.54 9.12 -8.33
N ALA A 115 -0.25 10.23 -9.00
CA ALA A 115 -0.88 11.52 -8.73
C ALA A 115 -2.39 11.49 -9.01
N ARG A 116 -2.83 10.80 -10.08
CA ARG A 116 -4.26 10.61 -10.38
C ARG A 116 -4.94 9.81 -9.29
N LYS A 117 -4.33 8.69 -8.89
CA LYS A 117 -4.85 7.84 -7.81
C LYS A 117 -4.98 8.60 -6.50
N ALA A 118 -3.95 9.37 -6.11
CA ALA A 118 -3.99 10.22 -4.92
C ALA A 118 -5.10 11.28 -4.99
N ARG A 119 -5.32 11.92 -6.15
CA ARG A 119 -6.43 12.88 -6.35
C ARG A 119 -7.80 12.21 -6.30
N GLU A 120 -7.94 11.02 -6.88
CA GLU A 120 -9.19 10.24 -6.81
C GLU A 120 -9.49 9.80 -5.38
N GLU A 121 -8.48 9.38 -4.63
CA GLU A 121 -8.59 9.04 -3.21
C GLU A 121 -8.96 10.26 -2.37
N ALA A 122 -8.33 11.41 -2.61
CA ALA A 122 -8.68 12.67 -1.95
C ALA A 122 -10.11 13.16 -2.28
N ARG A 123 -10.59 12.94 -3.51
CA ARG A 123 -11.98 13.26 -3.91
C ARG A 123 -13.00 12.27 -3.34
N LYS A 124 -12.64 10.99 -3.19
CA LYS A 124 -13.47 9.98 -2.52
C LYS A 124 -13.53 10.18 -1.00
N GLY A 125 -12.64 11.00 -0.42
CA GLY A 125 -12.49 11.29 1.00
C GLY A 125 -13.64 12.02 1.68
N LYS A 126 -14.85 12.07 1.09
CA LYS A 126 -16.08 12.53 1.74
C LYS A 126 -17.14 11.45 1.96
N LYS A 127 -16.91 10.20 1.53
CA LYS A 127 -17.78 9.06 1.89
C LYS A 127 -16.91 7.82 2.11
N ASN A 128 -16.70 7.44 3.36
CA ASN A 128 -15.94 6.30 3.86
C ASN A 128 -14.43 6.39 3.56
N THR A 129 -13.69 6.95 4.48
CA THR A 129 -12.21 6.93 4.44
C THR A 129 -11.72 5.48 4.37
N PRO A 130 -10.54 5.20 3.74
CA PRO A 130 -9.92 3.87 3.80
C PRO A 130 -9.82 3.34 5.24
N LYS A 131 -9.65 4.23 6.21
CA LYS A 131 -9.69 3.97 7.65
C LYS A 131 -11.04 3.37 8.09
N GLU A 132 -12.16 3.93 7.66
CA GLU A 132 -13.49 3.42 8.03
C GLU A 132 -13.82 2.09 7.36
N ARG A 133 -13.35 1.86 6.11
CA ARG A 133 -13.53 0.57 5.42
C ARG A 133 -12.67 -0.53 6.04
N ALA A 134 -11.41 -0.24 6.36
CA ALA A 134 -10.50 -1.19 6.99
C ALA A 134 -10.94 -1.55 8.43
N LEU A 135 -11.54 -0.60 9.14
CA LEU A 135 -12.00 -0.79 10.52
C LEU A 135 -13.42 -1.36 10.59
N SER A 136 -14.22 -1.28 9.52
CA SER A 136 -15.61 -1.71 9.56
C SER A 136 -15.72 -3.24 9.68
N GLY A 137 -16.18 -3.68 10.86
CA GLY A 137 -16.53 -5.07 11.17
C GLY A 137 -15.44 -5.92 11.82
N LYS A 138 -14.16 -5.56 11.74
CA LYS A 138 -13.08 -6.34 12.37
C LYS A 138 -12.69 -5.80 13.75
N LEU A 139 -12.43 -4.51 13.86
CA LEU A 139 -12.04 -3.88 15.11
C LEU A 139 -13.21 -3.78 16.09
N THR A 140 -13.02 -4.28 17.31
CA THR A 140 -13.90 -3.98 18.45
C THR A 140 -13.22 -2.89 19.29
N PRO A 141 -13.62 -1.61 19.19
CA PRO A 141 -12.90 -0.50 19.79
C PRO A 141 -13.06 -0.43 21.31
N ALA A 142 -12.11 0.22 21.98
CA ALA A 142 -12.26 0.63 23.36
C ALA A 142 -13.23 1.86 23.45
N GLN A 143 -13.91 2.01 24.58
CA GLN A 143 -14.82 3.13 24.81
C GLN A 143 -14.10 4.44 25.12
N SER A 144 -12.94 4.35 25.77
CA SER A 144 -12.12 5.51 26.14
C SER A 144 -11.58 6.22 24.89
N LYS A 145 -11.60 7.56 24.93
CA LYS A 145 -10.89 8.41 23.95
C LYS A 145 -9.46 8.73 24.37
N ASP A 146 -9.07 8.40 25.60
CA ASP A 146 -7.74 8.65 26.14
C ASP A 146 -6.74 7.64 25.58
N LYS A 147 -5.90 8.09 24.66
CA LYS A 147 -4.89 7.26 23.98
C LYS A 147 -3.87 6.66 24.95
N THR A 148 -3.61 7.33 26.07
CA THR A 148 -2.61 6.90 27.08
C THR A 148 -3.05 5.68 27.88
N LYS A 149 -4.37 5.37 27.88
CA LYS A 149 -4.96 4.24 28.62
C LYS A 149 -5.42 3.10 27.72
N LYS A 150 -5.53 3.37 26.39
CA LYS A 150 -6.01 2.35 25.46
C LYS A 150 -4.95 1.30 25.16
N GLU A 151 -5.39 0.05 25.12
CA GLU A 151 -4.60 -1.11 24.74
C GLU A 151 -5.23 -1.78 23.50
N LEU A 152 -4.41 -2.19 22.54
CA LEU A 152 -4.84 -2.94 21.37
C LEU A 152 -4.35 -4.38 21.46
N PHE A 153 -5.26 -5.33 21.42
CA PHE A 153 -4.97 -6.75 21.34
C PHE A 153 -5.11 -7.22 19.88
N LEU A 154 -4.03 -7.70 19.31
CA LEU A 154 -3.98 -8.40 18.03
C LEU A 154 -4.14 -9.88 18.33
N VAL A 155 -5.32 -10.44 18.05
CA VAL A 155 -5.69 -11.77 18.48
C VAL A 155 -5.72 -12.73 17.30
N GLU A 156 -5.11 -13.89 17.43
CA GLU A 156 -5.11 -14.92 16.40
C GLU A 156 -6.50 -15.54 16.24
N GLY A 157 -7.08 -15.35 15.03
CA GLY A 157 -8.34 -15.96 14.62
C GLY A 157 -9.61 -15.32 15.19
N ASP A 158 -10.71 -15.55 14.48
CA ASP A 158 -12.03 -15.00 14.84
C ASP A 158 -12.60 -15.65 16.11
N SER A 159 -12.29 -16.93 16.38
CA SER A 159 -12.79 -17.66 17.55
C SER A 159 -12.21 -17.09 18.84
N ALA A 160 -10.88 -17.00 18.94
CA ALA A 160 -10.21 -16.38 20.07
C ALA A 160 -10.53 -14.89 20.18
N GLY A 161 -10.67 -14.20 19.05
CA GLY A 161 -11.19 -12.83 19.01
C GLY A 161 -12.58 -12.68 19.62
N GLY A 162 -13.46 -13.67 19.46
CA GLY A 162 -14.78 -13.75 20.10
C GLY A 162 -14.69 -13.83 21.62
N SER A 163 -13.87 -14.75 22.12
CA SER A 163 -13.62 -14.92 23.57
C SER A 163 -12.98 -13.68 24.18
N ALA A 164 -11.97 -13.11 23.51
CA ALA A 164 -11.30 -11.87 23.93
C ALA A 164 -12.28 -10.67 24.00
N LYS A 165 -13.22 -10.55 23.05
CA LYS A 165 -14.27 -9.52 23.09
C LYS A 165 -15.18 -9.63 24.31
N GLN A 166 -15.44 -10.84 24.78
CA GLN A 166 -16.27 -11.07 25.97
C GLN A 166 -15.50 -10.78 27.26
N GLY A 167 -14.23 -11.22 27.36
CA GLY A 167 -13.41 -11.12 28.57
C GLY A 167 -12.73 -9.77 28.79
N ARG A 168 -12.66 -8.88 27.79
CA ARG A 168 -11.92 -7.61 27.84
C ARG A 168 -12.51 -6.56 28.78
N ASP A 169 -11.71 -5.66 29.29
CA ASP A 169 -12.21 -4.39 29.82
C ASP A 169 -12.60 -3.46 28.64
N ARG A 170 -13.90 -3.31 28.43
CA ARG A 170 -14.47 -2.52 27.33
C ARG A 170 -14.05 -1.04 27.36
N ARG A 171 -13.67 -0.53 28.54
CA ARG A 171 -13.27 0.87 28.69
C ARG A 171 -11.95 1.16 27.98
N TYR A 172 -10.98 0.25 28.09
CA TYR A 172 -9.60 0.52 27.66
C TYR A 172 -9.07 -0.45 26.61
N GLN A 173 -9.63 -1.65 26.50
CA GLN A 173 -9.10 -2.70 25.63
C GLN A 173 -9.87 -2.79 24.31
N ALA A 174 -9.16 -2.65 23.22
CA ALA A 174 -9.63 -2.89 21.87
C ALA A 174 -9.15 -4.26 21.37
N ILE A 175 -9.99 -4.97 20.61
CA ILE A 175 -9.66 -6.29 20.05
C ILE A 175 -9.70 -6.22 18.53
N LEU A 176 -8.61 -6.64 17.90
CA LEU A 176 -8.50 -6.83 16.45
C LEU A 176 -8.14 -8.30 16.19
N PRO A 177 -9.10 -9.13 15.77
CA PRO A 177 -8.80 -10.48 15.32
C PRO A 177 -8.09 -10.44 13.97
N LEU A 178 -7.05 -11.28 13.83
CA LEU A 178 -6.29 -11.44 12.59
C LEU A 178 -6.67 -12.80 11.96
N ARG A 179 -6.98 -12.80 10.65
CA ARG A 179 -7.37 -14.02 9.95
C ARG A 179 -6.18 -14.74 9.36
N GLY A 180 -5.86 -15.90 9.88
CA GLY A 180 -4.80 -16.77 9.37
C GLY A 180 -3.39 -16.21 9.54
N LYS A 181 -2.44 -16.79 8.81
CA LYS A 181 -1.03 -16.38 8.85
C LYS A 181 -0.86 -15.03 8.18
N VAL A 182 -0.30 -14.08 8.89
CA VAL A 182 0.02 -12.74 8.39
C VAL A 182 1.08 -12.85 7.29
N LEU A 183 1.02 -11.94 6.32
CA LEU A 183 1.98 -11.86 5.22
C LEU A 183 3.41 -11.71 5.75
N ASN A 184 4.36 -12.47 5.16
CA ASN A 184 5.78 -12.32 5.48
C ASN A 184 6.34 -11.05 4.82
N THR A 185 6.43 -9.99 5.62
CA THR A 185 6.87 -8.67 5.16
C THR A 185 8.35 -8.56 4.84
N GLU A 186 9.17 -9.54 5.24
CA GLU A 186 10.59 -9.61 4.88
C GLU A 186 10.78 -10.05 3.42
N LYS A 187 9.93 -10.96 2.94
CA LYS A 187 10.02 -11.54 1.59
C LYS A 187 9.14 -10.86 0.56
N THR A 188 8.29 -9.93 0.99
CA THR A 188 7.26 -9.31 0.14
C THR A 188 7.61 -7.86 -0.16
N ARG A 189 7.34 -7.41 -1.39
CA ARG A 189 7.54 -6.01 -1.79
C ARG A 189 6.56 -5.10 -1.08
N GLU A 190 6.99 -3.88 -0.75
CA GLU A 190 6.18 -2.89 -0.02
C GLU A 190 4.82 -2.61 -0.68
N GLU A 191 4.77 -2.56 -2.02
CA GLU A 191 3.52 -2.36 -2.77
C GLU A 191 2.48 -3.48 -2.55
N GLU A 192 2.94 -4.72 -2.32
CA GLU A 192 2.09 -5.88 -2.06
C GLU A 192 1.67 -5.94 -0.59
N ILE A 193 2.56 -5.52 0.31
CA ILE A 193 2.27 -5.38 1.75
C ILE A 193 1.08 -4.44 1.95
N LEU A 194 1.08 -3.31 1.27
CA LEU A 194 -0.01 -2.31 1.33
C LEU A 194 -1.32 -2.75 0.66
N LYS A 195 -1.32 -3.82 -0.14
CA LYS A 195 -2.54 -4.43 -0.68
C LYS A 195 -3.14 -5.48 0.26
N ASN A 196 -2.35 -5.96 1.24
CA ASN A 196 -2.81 -6.94 2.19
C ASN A 196 -3.81 -6.31 3.18
N GLU A 197 -5.00 -6.90 3.27
CA GLU A 197 -6.10 -6.36 4.07
C GLU A 197 -5.78 -6.37 5.57
N GLU A 198 -5.16 -7.43 6.08
CA GLU A 198 -4.82 -7.57 7.50
C GLU A 198 -3.77 -6.53 7.93
N ILE A 199 -2.70 -6.37 7.12
CA ILE A 199 -1.66 -5.36 7.35
C ILE A 199 -2.25 -3.96 7.32
N ASN A 200 -3.07 -3.64 6.31
CA ASN A 200 -3.71 -2.33 6.22
C ASN A 200 -4.63 -2.06 7.41
N THR A 201 -5.38 -3.05 7.84
CA THR A 201 -6.25 -2.93 9.00
C THR A 201 -5.44 -2.62 10.27
N MET A 202 -4.28 -3.28 10.47
CA MET A 202 -3.38 -2.98 11.59
C MET A 202 -2.83 -1.55 11.51
N ILE A 203 -2.32 -1.11 10.34
CA ILE A 203 -1.78 0.23 10.13
C ILE A 203 -2.83 1.29 10.50
N TYR A 204 -4.05 1.16 9.96
CA TYR A 204 -5.13 2.12 10.23
C TYR A 204 -5.63 2.07 11.67
N THR A 205 -5.64 0.89 12.30
CA THR A 205 -6.06 0.73 13.69
C THR A 205 -5.08 1.42 14.64
N ILE A 206 -3.77 1.24 14.43
CA ILE A 206 -2.72 1.86 15.25
C ILE A 206 -2.69 3.38 15.04
N GLY A 207 -2.96 3.84 13.82
CA GLY A 207 -3.19 5.25 13.49
C GLY A 207 -1.93 6.11 13.41
N ALA A 208 -0.74 5.54 13.54
CA ALA A 208 0.55 6.23 13.59
C ALA A 208 1.32 6.26 12.24
N GLY A 209 0.69 5.80 11.15
CA GLY A 209 1.38 5.63 9.87
C GLY A 209 2.25 4.36 9.82
N TYR A 210 3.18 4.27 8.87
CA TYR A 210 4.12 3.16 8.73
C TYR A 210 5.40 3.61 7.98
N GLY A 211 6.50 2.85 8.11
CA GLY A 211 7.77 3.12 7.46
C GLY A 211 8.32 4.51 7.79
N SER A 212 8.71 5.28 6.76
CA SER A 212 9.23 6.64 6.92
C SER A 212 8.18 7.66 7.42
N ASN A 213 6.90 7.35 7.29
CA ASN A 213 5.79 8.21 7.71
C ASN A 213 5.23 7.82 9.09
N PHE A 214 5.89 6.93 9.83
CA PHE A 214 5.46 6.55 11.17
C PHE A 214 5.81 7.62 12.19
N ASP A 215 4.81 8.12 12.92
CA ASP A 215 5.00 9.01 14.08
C ASP A 215 4.35 8.39 15.33
N ILE A 216 5.18 8.10 16.34
CA ILE A 216 4.74 7.49 17.61
C ILE A 216 3.73 8.38 18.37
N LYS A 217 3.75 9.70 18.15
CA LYS A 217 2.82 10.65 18.79
C LYS A 217 1.40 10.49 18.31
N ASP A 218 1.23 10.03 17.07
CA ASP A 218 -0.08 9.79 16.47
C ASP A 218 -0.70 8.45 16.90
N CYS A 219 0.08 7.59 17.57
CA CYS A 219 -0.38 6.27 17.99
C CYS A 219 -1.65 6.35 18.85
N GLU A 220 -2.67 5.60 18.47
CA GLU A 220 -3.98 5.59 19.15
C GLU A 220 -3.98 4.74 20.44
N TYR A 221 -2.91 3.99 20.71
CA TYR A 221 -2.82 3.06 21.82
C TYR A 221 -1.52 3.23 22.59
N SER A 222 -1.61 3.10 23.93
CA SER A 222 -0.45 3.05 24.83
C SER A 222 0.29 1.71 24.75
N LYS A 223 -0.44 0.64 24.41
CA LYS A 223 0.12 -0.71 24.25
C LYS A 223 -0.51 -1.42 23.07
N VAL A 224 0.30 -2.15 22.32
CA VAL A 224 -0.10 -3.11 21.29
C VAL A 224 0.37 -4.48 21.75
N ILE A 225 -0.56 -5.40 21.93
CA ILE A 225 -0.31 -6.73 22.52
C ILE A 225 -0.63 -7.80 21.48
N ILE A 226 0.37 -8.57 21.07
CA ILE A 226 0.21 -9.75 20.22
C ILE A 226 -0.26 -10.90 21.09
N MET A 227 -1.37 -11.54 20.73
CA MET A 227 -1.98 -12.63 21.45
C MET A 227 -2.27 -13.79 20.48
N SER A 228 -1.48 -14.85 20.58
CA SER A 228 -1.56 -16.04 19.74
C SER A 228 -1.56 -17.30 20.61
N ASP A 229 -1.98 -18.41 20.03
CA ASP A 229 -1.96 -19.71 20.69
C ASP A 229 -0.54 -20.12 21.11
N ALA A 230 -0.43 -20.92 22.16
CA ALA A 230 0.85 -21.38 22.69
C ALA A 230 1.37 -22.62 21.93
N ASP A 231 1.27 -22.63 20.61
CA ASP A 231 1.74 -23.69 19.74
C ASP A 231 2.74 -23.17 18.67
N GLU A 232 3.19 -24.06 17.78
CA GLU A 232 4.16 -23.70 16.72
C GLU A 232 3.59 -22.71 15.72
N ASP A 233 2.30 -22.79 15.39
CA ASP A 233 1.62 -21.87 14.46
C ASP A 233 1.50 -20.49 15.08
N GLY A 234 1.11 -20.40 16.36
CA GLY A 234 1.07 -19.14 17.10
C GLY A 234 2.44 -18.50 17.24
N GLY A 235 3.50 -19.29 17.50
CA GLY A 235 4.89 -18.81 17.49
C GLY A 235 5.32 -18.25 16.12
N HIS A 236 4.88 -18.88 15.04
CA HIS A 236 5.13 -18.37 13.70
C HIS A 236 4.41 -17.05 13.41
N ILE A 237 3.14 -16.92 13.83
CA ILE A 237 2.37 -15.66 13.68
C ILE A 237 3.02 -14.54 14.49
N GLN A 238 3.49 -14.81 15.72
CA GLN A 238 4.27 -13.84 16.51
C GLN A 238 5.50 -13.36 15.75
N CYS A 239 6.28 -14.30 15.18
CA CYS A 239 7.48 -13.95 14.40
C CYS A 239 7.14 -13.06 13.20
N LEU A 240 6.09 -13.35 12.45
CA LEU A 240 5.65 -12.55 11.31
C LEU A 240 5.20 -11.14 11.72
N LEU A 241 4.44 -11.02 12.80
CA LEU A 241 4.00 -9.74 13.35
C LEU A 241 5.18 -8.92 13.88
N LEU A 242 6.09 -9.53 14.65
CA LEU A 242 7.28 -8.87 15.15
C LEU A 242 8.17 -8.38 14.00
N THR A 243 8.30 -9.16 12.92
CA THR A 243 9.01 -8.75 11.70
C THR A 243 8.36 -7.52 11.07
N PHE A 244 7.03 -7.50 10.94
CA PHE A 244 6.30 -6.34 10.43
C PHE A 244 6.54 -5.10 11.29
N PHE A 245 6.38 -5.20 12.61
CA PHE A 245 6.59 -4.07 13.53
C PHE A 245 8.04 -3.57 13.50
N TYR A 246 9.02 -4.47 13.48
CA TYR A 246 10.42 -4.11 13.41
C TYR A 246 10.77 -3.36 12.12
N ARG A 247 10.23 -3.78 10.98
CA ARG A 247 10.53 -3.19 9.68
C ARG A 247 9.80 -1.86 9.43
N TYR A 248 8.55 -1.76 9.88
CA TYR A 248 7.65 -0.68 9.47
C TYR A 248 7.17 0.21 10.62
N MET A 249 7.32 -0.20 11.87
CA MET A 249 6.89 0.54 13.06
C MET A 249 7.90 0.40 14.21
N LYS A 250 9.20 0.43 13.89
CA LYS A 250 10.30 0.23 14.87
C LYS A 250 10.20 1.14 16.09
N PRO A 251 9.80 2.43 16.00
CA PRO A 251 9.66 3.28 17.18
C PRO A 251 8.64 2.76 18.20
N LEU A 252 7.64 1.95 17.78
CA LEU A 252 6.70 1.33 18.71
C LEU A 252 7.38 0.32 19.65
N ILE A 253 8.40 -0.37 19.15
CA ILE A 253 9.23 -1.30 19.92
C ILE A 253 10.17 -0.52 20.83
N GLU A 254 10.85 0.49 20.29
CA GLU A 254 11.84 1.31 21.03
C GLU A 254 11.20 2.11 22.16
N ASP A 255 9.94 2.55 22.01
CA ASP A 255 9.14 3.22 23.04
C ASP A 255 8.51 2.24 24.06
N GLY A 256 8.74 0.92 23.92
CA GLY A 256 8.26 -0.08 24.84
C GLY A 256 6.74 -0.31 24.83
N ARG A 257 6.07 -0.03 23.70
CA ARG A 257 4.61 -0.20 23.57
C ARG A 257 4.19 -1.52 22.93
N LEU A 258 5.12 -2.28 22.35
CA LEU A 258 4.82 -3.59 21.76
C LEU A 258 5.08 -4.71 22.77
N PHE A 259 4.08 -5.55 22.98
CA PHE A 259 4.10 -6.68 23.89
C PHE A 259 3.68 -7.96 23.22
N VAL A 260 4.16 -9.09 23.75
CA VAL A 260 3.66 -10.43 23.40
C VAL A 260 3.00 -11.00 24.65
N ALA A 261 1.74 -11.40 24.56
CA ALA A 261 1.05 -12.07 25.65
C ALA A 261 1.53 -13.51 25.77
N LEU A 262 1.78 -13.93 26.98
CA LEU A 262 2.12 -15.31 27.33
C LEU A 262 0.91 -15.95 28.01
N PRO A 263 0.06 -16.70 27.30
CA PRO A 263 -1.06 -17.41 27.92
C PRO A 263 -0.56 -18.56 28.78
N PRO A 264 -1.21 -18.85 29.93
CA PRO A 264 -0.86 -20.02 30.73
C PRO A 264 -1.22 -21.30 29.97
N LEU A 265 -0.38 -22.32 30.09
CA LEU A 265 -0.62 -23.65 29.51
C LEU A 265 -1.49 -24.53 30.38
N PHE A 266 -1.50 -24.31 31.70
CA PHE A 266 -2.22 -25.15 32.65
C PHE A 266 -3.00 -24.31 33.65
N LYS A 267 -4.24 -24.73 33.90
CA LYS A 267 -5.05 -24.31 35.05
C LYS A 267 -5.02 -25.43 36.12
N ILE A 268 -4.74 -25.08 37.35
CA ILE A 268 -4.61 -26.00 38.47
C ILE A 268 -5.67 -25.63 39.50
N ASP A 269 -6.66 -26.49 39.70
CA ASP A 269 -7.72 -26.33 40.69
C ASP A 269 -7.46 -27.25 41.89
N PHE A 270 -7.27 -26.65 43.04
CA PHE A 270 -7.02 -27.37 44.30
C PHE A 270 -8.32 -27.73 45.07
N GLY A 271 -9.49 -27.48 44.47
CA GLY A 271 -10.79 -27.83 45.03
C GLY A 271 -11.45 -26.69 45.83
N LYS A 272 -12.63 -26.99 46.40
CA LYS A 272 -13.53 -25.99 47.02
C LYS A 272 -12.82 -25.10 48.05
N GLY A 273 -12.90 -23.79 47.82
CA GLY A 273 -12.39 -22.76 48.74
C GLY A 273 -10.90 -22.48 48.63
N LYS A 274 -10.19 -23.06 47.64
CA LYS A 274 -8.78 -22.77 47.37
C LYS A 274 -8.64 -21.97 46.09
N GLU A 275 -7.58 -21.16 46.01
CA GLU A 275 -7.27 -20.34 44.85
C GLU A 275 -6.89 -21.21 43.64
N VAL A 276 -7.46 -20.92 42.46
CA VAL A 276 -7.04 -21.51 41.20
C VAL A 276 -5.68 -20.90 40.82
N LYS A 277 -4.71 -21.75 40.48
CA LYS A 277 -3.39 -21.31 40.00
C LYS A 277 -3.20 -21.64 38.54
N TYR A 278 -2.28 -20.90 37.92
CA TYR A 278 -1.93 -21.09 36.53
C TYR A 278 -0.44 -21.39 36.43
N ALA A 279 -0.06 -22.26 35.49
CA ALA A 279 1.32 -22.57 35.19
C ALA A 279 1.60 -22.36 33.67
N TYR A 280 2.79 -21.86 33.36
CA TYR A 280 3.19 -21.48 32.00
C TYR A 280 4.03 -22.57 31.33
N ASN A 281 4.54 -23.54 32.07
CA ASN A 281 5.29 -24.70 31.58
C ASN A 281 5.02 -25.94 32.45
N ILE A 282 5.54 -27.08 31.99
CA ILE A 282 5.34 -28.38 32.66
C ILE A 282 6.05 -28.41 34.01
N GLU A 283 7.24 -27.82 34.09
CA GLU A 283 8.05 -27.79 35.31
C GLU A 283 7.33 -27.04 36.43
N GLU A 284 6.78 -25.85 36.12
CA GLU A 284 5.97 -25.10 37.08
C GLU A 284 4.72 -25.84 37.51
N MET A 285 4.02 -26.46 36.56
CA MET A 285 2.84 -27.26 36.86
C MET A 285 3.18 -28.41 37.81
N GLN A 286 4.25 -29.16 37.52
CA GLN A 286 4.70 -30.27 38.38
C GLN A 286 5.13 -29.80 39.76
N ALA A 287 5.86 -28.67 39.86
CA ALA A 287 6.28 -28.09 41.12
C ALA A 287 5.07 -27.68 41.99
N MET A 288 4.03 -27.08 41.39
CA MET A 288 2.83 -26.62 42.09
C MET A 288 1.94 -27.76 42.54
N THR A 289 1.91 -28.90 41.81
CA THR A 289 1.03 -30.04 42.07
C THR A 289 1.66 -31.10 42.94
N LYS A 290 2.99 -31.09 43.12
CA LYS A 290 3.73 -32.11 43.88
C LYS A 290 3.15 -32.31 45.29
N GLY A 291 2.70 -33.52 45.56
CA GLY A 291 2.14 -33.90 46.88
C GLY A 291 0.77 -33.28 47.21
N LYS A 292 0.08 -32.69 46.27
CA LYS A 292 -1.24 -32.05 46.45
C LYS A 292 -2.29 -32.72 45.59
N LYS A 293 -3.50 -32.87 46.15
CA LYS A 293 -4.66 -33.32 45.38
C LYS A 293 -5.24 -32.10 44.63
N CYS A 294 -5.23 -32.14 43.30
CA CYS A 294 -5.69 -31.07 42.45
C CYS A 294 -6.17 -31.63 41.12
N GLU A 295 -6.96 -30.87 40.43
CA GLU A 295 -7.36 -31.10 39.04
C GLU A 295 -6.53 -30.18 38.15
N VAL A 296 -5.94 -30.73 37.06
CA VAL A 296 -5.12 -29.98 36.11
C VAL A 296 -5.80 -30.01 34.74
N GLN A 297 -6.13 -28.84 34.25
CA GLN A 297 -6.65 -28.64 32.89
C GLN A 297 -5.54 -28.05 32.03
N ARG A 298 -5.28 -28.65 30.87
CA ARG A 298 -4.36 -28.07 29.87
C ARG A 298 -5.17 -27.26 28.85
N TYR A 299 -4.73 -26.01 28.62
CA TYR A 299 -5.26 -25.19 27.56
C TYR A 299 -4.58 -25.53 26.24
N LYS A 300 -5.37 -25.61 25.15
CA LYS A 300 -4.89 -25.90 23.80
C LYS A 300 -4.89 -24.67 22.91
N GLY A 301 -5.67 -23.66 23.24
CA GLY A 301 -5.75 -22.42 22.49
C GLY A 301 -6.39 -21.29 23.29
N LEU A 302 -6.30 -20.08 22.79
CA LEU A 302 -6.82 -18.84 23.40
C LEU A 302 -8.35 -18.84 23.58
N GLY A 303 -9.06 -19.68 22.84
CA GLY A 303 -10.52 -19.77 22.92
C GLY A 303 -11.04 -20.54 24.12
N GLU A 304 -10.17 -21.26 24.84
CA GLU A 304 -10.50 -22.06 26.03
C GLU A 304 -10.33 -21.25 27.32
#